data_c30e372fd8333858bbe70bac13a476dc
#
_entry.id   c30e372fd8333858bbe70bac13a476dc
#
_cell.length_a   1.000
_cell.length_b   1.000
_cell.length_c   1.000
_cell.angle_alpha   90.00
_cell.angle_beta   90.00
_cell.angle_gamma   90.00
#
_symmetry.space_group_name_H-M   'P 1'
#
loop_
_entity.id
_entity.type
_entity.pdbx_description
1 polymer ?
#
loop_
_entity_poly.entity_id
_entity_poly.type
_entity_poly.pdbx_seq_one_letter_code
_entity_poly.pdbx_strand_id
1 'polypeptide(L)'
;VIFTVKADNTVGATLIGRAYLPTDGAVLAGQTVDQWLPICDERQRPLEGGDKIHVQLRFTDVVADPEARWGAGIGTAGYQGVPRTFFGQRRGCRVRLYQDAHISDAFAPRIQLAGGRLYEPRRCWEDVFEAITNARRMVYIAGWSVNTKVALVRDPRKASSGTLGELLKRKAASGVTVLMLVWDDRTSLGLGAIRRDGLMATHDEDTAEYFHGSGVRCILCPRNPGQGRLSYVQDVETVAMFTHHQKTVIVDGGSGNPAANASPGLVSFLGGIDLCDGRYDTQEHPLFGTLGTTHRDDFHQPNFPGASINKGGPREPWHDIHCRVEGPAAWDVLDNFEQRWRRQGDGDNYLVTLNKGWASQEAIQDAESWNVQVFRSIDGGAAAGFPDIPEEASRMGLQTGKDHVIERSIQDAYIHAIRRARDFIYIENQYFLGSSYAWRHDDGVTVEDVNALHLIPKELSLKIVSKIEAGERFAVYVVVPMWPEGVPESGSVQAILDWQRRTMEMMYKDVALAIQAKGIQANPKDYLNFFCLGNREAYSPGQYSPPEKPEPDTDYIRAQQARRFMIYVHAKTMIGNLISILLLSVYLFAVKTMSC
;
A
#
# COMPACT_ATOMS: atom_id res chain seq x y z
N VAL A 1 -12.86 11.89 -27.02
CA VAL A 1 -13.04 10.93 -25.91
C VAL A 1 -13.60 9.64 -26.45
N ILE A 2 -13.10 8.50 -25.96
CA ILE A 2 -13.60 7.17 -26.36
C ILE A 2 -14.21 6.53 -25.12
N PHE A 3 -15.45 6.12 -25.22
CA PHE A 3 -16.13 5.34 -24.18
C PHE A 3 -16.17 3.88 -24.61
N THR A 4 -15.52 3.00 -23.86
CA THR A 4 -15.56 1.56 -24.13
C THR A 4 -16.70 0.94 -23.34
N VAL A 5 -17.63 0.29 -24.03
CA VAL A 5 -18.79 -0.36 -23.45
C VAL A 5 -18.54 -1.86 -23.43
N LYS A 6 -18.63 -2.45 -22.27
CA LYS A 6 -18.41 -3.89 -22.05
C LYS A 6 -19.62 -4.50 -21.36
N ALA A 7 -19.96 -5.74 -21.72
CA ALA A 7 -20.85 -6.58 -20.93
C ALA A 7 -20.01 -7.22 -19.82
N ASP A 8 -20.51 -7.14 -18.61
CA ASP A 8 -19.94 -7.85 -17.48
C ASP A 8 -20.45 -9.29 -17.50
N ASN A 9 -19.54 -10.25 -17.48
CA ASN A 9 -19.85 -11.67 -17.47
C ASN A 9 -19.42 -12.27 -16.13
N THR A 10 -19.89 -13.46 -15.83
CA THR A 10 -19.48 -14.22 -14.64
C THR A 10 -17.95 -14.38 -14.58
N VAL A 11 -17.29 -14.30 -15.73
CA VAL A 11 -15.83 -14.35 -15.90
C VAL A 11 -15.42 -13.30 -16.90
N GLY A 12 -14.76 -12.24 -16.43
CA GLY A 12 -14.27 -11.16 -17.29
C GLY A 12 -15.37 -10.27 -17.86
N ALA A 13 -15.04 -9.49 -18.88
CA ALA A 13 -15.97 -8.59 -19.53
C ALA A 13 -15.83 -8.70 -21.06
N THR A 14 -16.95 -8.87 -21.75
CA THR A 14 -16.96 -8.91 -23.22
C THR A 14 -17.13 -7.51 -23.79
N LEU A 15 -16.28 -7.12 -24.75
CA LEU A 15 -16.42 -5.85 -25.46
C LEU A 15 -17.73 -5.85 -26.28
N ILE A 16 -18.62 -4.91 -25.98
CA ILE A 16 -19.79 -4.63 -26.78
C ILE A 16 -19.41 -3.72 -27.94
N GLY A 17 -18.68 -2.64 -27.64
CA GLY A 17 -18.25 -1.68 -28.63
C GLY A 17 -17.71 -0.39 -28.03
N ARG A 18 -17.52 0.63 -28.86
CA ARG A 18 -16.97 1.93 -28.42
C ARG A 18 -17.85 3.07 -28.95
N ALA A 19 -18.01 4.08 -28.08
CA ALA A 19 -18.64 5.34 -28.50
C ALA A 19 -17.59 6.45 -28.55
N TYR A 20 -17.69 7.32 -29.54
CA TYR A 20 -16.68 8.34 -29.84
C TYR A 20 -17.27 9.72 -29.67
N LEU A 21 -16.63 10.56 -28.86
CA LEU A 21 -16.97 11.97 -28.71
C LEU A 21 -15.78 12.82 -29.19
N PRO A 22 -15.95 13.59 -30.28
CA PRO A 22 -14.94 14.58 -30.69
C PRO A 22 -14.61 15.55 -29.56
N THR A 23 -13.35 15.95 -29.44
CA THR A 23 -12.88 16.87 -28.38
C THR A 23 -12.61 18.28 -28.91
N ASP A 24 -13.19 18.63 -30.03
CA ASP A 24 -13.17 19.95 -30.65
C ASP A 24 -14.36 20.82 -30.22
N GLY A 25 -14.33 22.10 -30.52
CA GLY A 25 -15.43 23.02 -30.34
C GLY A 25 -15.98 23.10 -28.91
N ALA A 26 -17.20 22.61 -28.71
CA ALA A 26 -17.93 22.74 -27.45
C ALA A 26 -17.23 22.11 -26.23
N VAL A 27 -16.55 20.96 -26.41
CA VAL A 27 -15.81 20.29 -25.32
C VAL A 27 -14.65 21.16 -24.86
N LEU A 28 -13.80 21.64 -25.78
CA LEU A 28 -12.66 22.49 -25.44
C LEU A 28 -13.06 23.88 -24.92
N ALA A 29 -14.25 24.37 -25.30
CA ALA A 29 -14.80 25.62 -24.78
C ALA A 29 -15.37 25.48 -23.35
N GLY A 30 -15.26 24.32 -22.71
CA GLY A 30 -15.74 24.07 -21.35
C GLY A 30 -17.26 23.98 -21.22
N GLN A 31 -17.98 23.82 -22.33
CA GLN A 31 -19.43 23.60 -22.33
C GLN A 31 -19.73 22.18 -21.85
N THR A 32 -20.87 22.03 -21.16
CA THR A 32 -21.35 20.69 -20.82
C THR A 32 -21.93 20.04 -22.08
N VAL A 33 -21.32 18.92 -22.48
CA VAL A 33 -21.86 18.06 -23.52
C VAL A 33 -22.76 17.03 -22.86
N ASP A 34 -24.02 16.96 -23.30
CA ASP A 34 -25.04 16.05 -22.77
C ASP A 34 -25.77 15.44 -23.96
N GLN A 35 -25.40 14.20 -24.37
CA GLN A 35 -25.94 13.60 -25.57
C GLN A 35 -25.84 12.07 -25.60
N TRP A 36 -26.65 11.46 -26.45
CA TRP A 36 -26.61 10.05 -26.80
C TRP A 36 -25.60 9.78 -27.92
N LEU A 37 -24.61 8.92 -27.65
CA LEU A 37 -23.61 8.49 -28.62
C LEU A 37 -23.89 7.06 -29.10
N PRO A 38 -23.78 6.79 -30.39
CA PRO A 38 -23.90 5.42 -30.91
C PRO A 38 -22.71 4.58 -30.43
N ILE A 39 -23.00 3.32 -30.10
CA ILE A 39 -21.96 2.31 -29.85
C ILE A 39 -21.56 1.73 -31.22
N CYS A 40 -20.26 1.72 -31.49
CA CYS A 40 -19.68 1.32 -32.77
C CYS A 40 -18.80 0.07 -32.61
N ASP A 41 -18.64 -0.67 -33.69
CA ASP A 41 -17.71 -1.77 -33.85
C ASP A 41 -16.24 -1.27 -33.91
N GLU A 42 -15.27 -2.17 -34.07
CA GLU A 42 -13.86 -1.84 -34.20
C GLU A 42 -13.52 -0.99 -35.43
N ARG A 43 -14.39 -1.00 -36.46
CA ARG A 43 -14.28 -0.18 -37.66
C ARG A 43 -15.01 1.15 -37.54
N GLN A 44 -15.42 1.53 -36.32
CA GLN A 44 -16.17 2.74 -36.01
C GLN A 44 -17.56 2.83 -36.70
N ARG A 45 -18.16 1.72 -37.07
CA ARG A 45 -19.52 1.67 -37.63
C ARG A 45 -20.52 1.40 -36.50
N PRO A 46 -21.65 2.12 -36.44
CA PRO A 46 -22.68 1.85 -35.45
C PRO A 46 -23.12 0.38 -35.47
N LEU A 47 -23.33 -0.20 -34.29
CA LEU A 47 -23.84 -1.56 -34.16
C LEU A 47 -25.24 -1.67 -34.82
N GLU A 48 -25.55 -2.83 -35.43
CA GLU A 48 -26.82 -3.08 -36.14
C GLU A 48 -28.05 -2.90 -35.23
N GLY A 49 -27.93 -3.11 -33.92
CA GLY A 49 -28.98 -2.91 -32.92
C GLY A 49 -29.33 -1.44 -32.65
N GLY A 50 -28.55 -0.50 -33.16
CA GLY A 50 -28.73 0.92 -32.89
C GLY A 50 -28.45 1.33 -31.45
N ASP A 51 -27.67 0.53 -30.71
CA ASP A 51 -27.35 0.73 -29.32
C ASP A 51 -26.61 2.05 -29.09
N LYS A 52 -26.95 2.75 -28.01
CA LYS A 52 -26.39 4.06 -27.68
C LYS A 52 -26.08 4.13 -26.20
N ILE A 53 -25.09 4.97 -25.85
CA ILE A 53 -24.87 5.39 -24.49
C ILE A 53 -25.19 6.88 -24.32
N HIS A 54 -25.79 7.24 -23.20
CA HIS A 54 -25.97 8.63 -22.80
C HIS A 54 -24.73 9.07 -22.05
N VAL A 55 -24.11 10.16 -22.48
CA VAL A 55 -22.92 10.71 -21.83
C VAL A 55 -23.15 12.17 -21.50
N GLN A 56 -22.75 12.53 -20.28
CA GLN A 56 -22.64 13.91 -19.86
C GLN A 56 -21.17 14.17 -19.52
N LEU A 57 -20.56 15.14 -20.18
CA LEU A 57 -19.15 15.45 -20.04
C LEU A 57 -18.94 16.96 -20.04
N ARG A 58 -18.09 17.42 -19.12
CA ARG A 58 -17.60 18.78 -19.09
C ARG A 58 -16.07 18.78 -19.03
N PHE A 59 -15.44 19.49 -19.93
CA PHE A 59 -14.02 19.79 -19.86
C PHE A 59 -13.82 21.06 -19.03
N THR A 60 -12.86 21.02 -18.11
CA THR A 60 -12.42 22.20 -17.40
C THR A 60 -10.91 22.31 -17.58
N ASP A 61 -10.47 23.45 -18.08
CA ASP A 61 -9.03 23.73 -18.18
C ASP A 61 -8.43 23.76 -16.77
N VAL A 62 -7.30 23.10 -16.58
CA VAL A 62 -6.63 22.99 -15.30
C VAL A 62 -6.22 24.34 -14.71
N VAL A 63 -5.94 25.32 -15.56
CA VAL A 63 -5.62 26.69 -15.11
C VAL A 63 -6.86 27.41 -14.60
N ALA A 64 -8.01 27.09 -15.16
CA ALA A 64 -9.30 27.68 -14.78
C ALA A 64 -9.98 26.94 -13.59
N ASP A 65 -9.50 25.74 -13.24
CA ASP A 65 -10.06 24.96 -12.13
C ASP A 65 -9.44 25.39 -10.79
N PRO A 66 -10.20 26.10 -9.94
CA PRO A 66 -9.69 26.54 -8.64
C PRO A 66 -9.39 25.38 -7.68
N GLU A 67 -9.99 24.21 -7.88
CA GLU A 67 -9.74 23.03 -7.03
C GLU A 67 -8.50 22.25 -7.50
N ALA A 68 -8.22 22.20 -8.79
CA ALA A 68 -7.09 21.48 -9.34
C ALA A 68 -5.74 22.10 -8.98
N ARG A 69 -5.62 23.41 -8.92
CA ARG A 69 -4.44 24.24 -8.54
C ARG A 69 -3.09 23.54 -8.79
N TRP A 70 -2.84 23.24 -10.04
CA TRP A 70 -1.58 22.57 -10.45
C TRP A 70 -0.36 23.33 -9.92
N GLY A 71 0.51 22.62 -9.18
CA GLY A 71 1.71 23.21 -8.60
C GLY A 71 1.48 24.08 -7.33
N ALA A 72 0.26 24.19 -6.82
CA ALA A 72 -0.01 24.99 -5.61
C ALA A 72 0.50 24.34 -4.31
N GLY A 73 0.98 23.08 -4.37
CA GLY A 73 1.35 22.32 -3.18
C GLY A 73 0.14 21.93 -2.32
N ILE A 74 0.37 21.18 -1.26
CA ILE A 74 -0.65 20.72 -0.32
C ILE A 74 -0.39 21.17 1.12
N GLY A 75 0.74 21.83 1.37
CA GLY A 75 1.12 22.36 2.70
C GLY A 75 0.58 23.73 3.02
N THR A 76 -0.38 24.27 2.27
CA THR A 76 -0.96 25.59 2.53
C THR A 76 -1.98 25.54 3.66
N ALA A 77 -2.09 26.61 4.47
CA ALA A 77 -3.06 26.70 5.57
C ALA A 77 -4.52 26.50 5.13
N GLY A 78 -4.85 26.82 3.87
CA GLY A 78 -6.18 26.62 3.29
C GLY A 78 -6.44 25.25 2.69
N TYR A 79 -5.49 24.33 2.70
CA TYR A 79 -5.69 22.99 2.15
C TYR A 79 -6.64 22.18 3.03
N GLN A 80 -7.72 21.68 2.44
CA GLN A 80 -8.78 20.94 3.13
C GLN A 80 -8.69 19.41 2.96
N GLY A 81 -7.61 18.92 2.36
CA GLY A 81 -7.46 17.50 1.99
C GLY A 81 -7.95 17.19 0.58
N VAL A 82 -7.95 15.90 0.26
CA VAL A 82 -8.46 15.37 -1.00
C VAL A 82 -9.99 15.37 -0.93
N PRO A 83 -10.68 16.04 -1.86
CA PRO A 83 -12.14 16.14 -1.82
C PRO A 83 -12.80 14.82 -2.25
N ARG A 84 -14.07 14.64 -1.86
CA ARG A 84 -14.90 13.51 -2.25
C ARG A 84 -14.22 12.17 -1.97
N THR A 85 -13.92 11.93 -0.70
CA THR A 85 -13.35 10.69 -0.18
C THR A 85 -14.19 10.23 1.02
N PHE A 86 -14.14 8.94 1.33
CA PHE A 86 -14.90 8.38 2.45
C PHE A 86 -14.50 9.02 3.79
N PHE A 87 -13.19 9.09 4.05
CA PHE A 87 -12.66 9.77 5.23
C PHE A 87 -12.18 11.17 4.87
N GLY A 88 -12.57 12.17 5.64
CA GLY A 88 -12.11 13.55 5.51
C GLY A 88 -10.75 13.79 6.16
N GLN A 89 -10.14 14.94 5.88
CA GLN A 89 -8.90 15.35 6.54
C GLN A 89 -9.15 15.63 8.03
N ARG A 90 -8.32 15.10 8.90
CA ARG A 90 -8.28 15.29 10.34
C ARG A 90 -7.13 16.22 10.70
N ARG A 91 -7.39 17.19 11.57
CA ARG A 91 -6.38 18.15 12.07
C ARG A 91 -5.93 17.77 13.47
N GLY A 92 -4.73 18.21 13.86
CA GLY A 92 -4.22 18.01 15.21
C GLY A 92 -3.90 16.56 15.52
N CYS A 93 -3.41 15.80 14.54
CA CYS A 93 -2.92 14.45 14.76
C CYS A 93 -1.43 14.45 15.10
N ARG A 94 -0.99 13.47 15.88
CA ARG A 94 0.43 13.19 16.07
C ARG A 94 0.81 12.02 15.18
N VAL A 95 1.85 12.20 14.36
CA VAL A 95 2.37 11.17 13.45
C VAL A 95 3.82 10.88 13.77
N ARG A 96 4.15 9.60 13.82
CA ARG A 96 5.53 9.11 13.87
C ARG A 96 5.76 8.19 12.70
N LEU A 97 6.83 8.47 11.95
CA LEU A 97 7.23 7.67 10.80
C LEU A 97 8.33 6.70 11.22
N TYR A 98 8.27 5.51 10.65
CA TYR A 98 9.30 4.48 10.81
C TYR A 98 9.81 4.06 9.45
N GLN A 99 11.11 3.98 9.32
CA GLN A 99 11.79 3.27 8.25
C GLN A 99 12.23 1.92 8.80
N ASP A 100 11.78 0.84 8.17
CA ASP A 100 11.99 -0.54 8.58
C ASP A 100 11.40 -0.89 9.98
N ALA A 101 11.45 -2.14 10.35
CA ALA A 101 10.92 -2.63 11.63
C ALA A 101 11.76 -2.14 12.82
N HIS A 102 13.04 -1.89 12.59
CA HIS A 102 13.99 -1.51 13.64
C HIS A 102 15.04 -0.52 13.12
N ILE A 103 15.61 0.26 14.02
CA ILE A 103 16.76 1.13 13.77
C ILE A 103 17.87 0.73 14.70
N SER A 104 19.05 0.43 14.15
CA SER A 104 20.22 0.09 14.94
C SER A 104 20.74 1.29 15.73
N ASP A 105 21.38 1.02 16.88
CA ASP A 105 21.99 2.10 17.70
C ASP A 105 23.11 2.83 16.94
N ALA A 106 23.72 2.19 15.94
CA ALA A 106 24.76 2.78 15.10
C ALA A 106 24.20 3.77 14.06
N PHE A 107 22.92 3.64 13.71
CA PHE A 107 22.24 4.51 12.77
C PHE A 107 21.46 5.60 13.53
N ALA A 108 22.12 6.69 13.85
CA ALA A 108 21.49 7.87 14.42
C ALA A 108 21.75 9.08 13.49
N PRO A 109 20.80 9.43 12.59
CA PRO A 109 20.99 10.61 11.77
C PRO A 109 21.04 11.85 12.66
N ARG A 110 22.10 12.65 12.53
CA ARG A 110 22.24 13.89 13.30
C ARG A 110 21.36 15.00 12.70
N ILE A 111 20.05 14.85 12.88
CA ILE A 111 19.06 15.85 12.44
C ILE A 111 18.73 16.74 13.62
N GLN A 112 19.00 18.03 13.46
CA GLN A 112 18.64 19.05 14.45
C GLN A 112 17.16 19.42 14.29
N LEU A 113 16.41 19.25 15.36
CA LEU A 113 15.02 19.69 15.45
C LEU A 113 14.94 21.13 15.97
N ALA A 114 13.77 21.76 15.80
CA ALA A 114 13.48 23.05 16.43
C ALA A 114 13.72 22.99 17.96
N GLY A 115 14.35 24.03 18.49
CA GLY A 115 14.72 24.09 19.92
C GLY A 115 16.00 23.36 20.27
N GLY A 116 16.86 23.03 19.28
CA GLY A 116 18.21 22.47 19.51
C GLY A 116 18.24 20.99 19.92
N ARG A 117 17.10 20.31 19.92
CA ARG A 117 17.04 18.85 20.18
C ARG A 117 17.53 18.07 18.94
N LEU A 118 18.15 16.92 19.17
CA LEU A 118 18.43 15.98 18.09
C LEU A 118 17.24 15.06 17.87
N TYR A 119 17.02 14.69 16.60
CA TYR A 119 16.05 13.66 16.25
C TYR A 119 16.51 12.31 16.82
N GLU A 120 15.64 11.68 17.58
CA GLU A 120 15.82 10.32 18.08
C GLU A 120 14.89 9.38 17.32
N PRO A 121 15.42 8.54 16.41
CA PRO A 121 14.60 7.58 15.70
C PRO A 121 14.01 6.56 16.66
N ARG A 122 12.74 6.18 16.39
CA ARG A 122 12.03 5.17 17.16
C ARG A 122 11.99 3.86 16.39
N ARG A 123 11.79 2.76 17.09
CA ARG A 123 11.80 1.39 16.57
C ARG A 123 10.38 0.88 16.43
N CYS A 124 9.95 0.59 15.20
CA CYS A 124 8.56 0.27 14.88
C CYS A 124 8.03 -0.91 15.71
N TRP A 125 8.68 -2.06 15.61
CA TRP A 125 8.20 -3.26 16.31
C TRP A 125 8.31 -3.18 17.83
N GLU A 126 9.27 -2.45 18.36
CA GLU A 126 9.34 -2.20 19.80
C GLU A 126 8.20 -1.28 20.26
N ASP A 127 7.90 -0.22 19.51
CA ASP A 127 6.76 0.66 19.82
C ASP A 127 5.42 -0.08 19.71
N VAL A 128 5.26 -1.02 18.74
CA VAL A 128 4.10 -1.91 18.63
C VAL A 128 4.01 -2.85 19.84
N PHE A 129 5.12 -3.47 20.23
CA PHE A 129 5.18 -4.33 21.42
C PHE A 129 4.78 -3.58 22.69
N GLU A 130 5.31 -2.38 22.88
CA GLU A 130 4.99 -1.51 24.02
C GLU A 130 3.49 -1.13 24.01
N ALA A 131 2.97 -0.75 22.86
CA ALA A 131 1.57 -0.37 22.72
C ALA A 131 0.61 -1.53 23.03
N ILE A 132 0.89 -2.72 22.50
CA ILE A 132 0.10 -3.93 22.82
C ILE A 132 0.22 -4.28 24.32
N THR A 133 1.41 -4.22 24.88
CA THR A 133 1.64 -4.50 26.31
C THR A 133 0.83 -3.57 27.21
N ASN A 134 0.74 -2.29 26.84
CA ASN A 134 0.06 -1.27 27.63
C ASN A 134 -1.46 -1.17 27.34
N ALA A 135 -1.98 -1.84 26.31
CA ALA A 135 -3.41 -1.86 26.01
C ALA A 135 -4.23 -2.41 27.19
N ARG A 136 -5.37 -1.79 27.47
CA ARG A 136 -6.21 -2.12 28.62
C ARG A 136 -7.57 -2.70 28.24
N ARG A 137 -8.10 -2.35 27.07
CA ARG A 137 -9.44 -2.72 26.63
C ARG A 137 -9.43 -3.49 25.32
N MET A 138 -8.59 -3.06 24.35
CA MET A 138 -8.62 -3.64 23.01
C MET A 138 -7.24 -3.68 22.33
N VAL A 139 -7.03 -4.71 21.53
CA VAL A 139 -5.97 -4.85 20.54
C VAL A 139 -6.60 -5.40 19.26
N TYR A 140 -6.65 -4.60 18.20
CA TYR A 140 -7.20 -5.00 16.90
C TYR A 140 -6.09 -5.02 15.86
N ILE A 141 -5.95 -6.13 15.16
CA ILE A 141 -4.88 -6.36 14.19
C ILE A 141 -5.49 -6.76 12.85
N ALA A 142 -5.12 -6.06 11.78
CA ALA A 142 -5.33 -6.54 10.42
C ALA A 142 -3.97 -6.78 9.77
N GLY A 143 -3.80 -7.94 9.12
CA GLY A 143 -2.58 -8.33 8.44
C GLY A 143 -2.86 -9.11 7.15
N TRP A 144 -1.90 -9.04 6.22
CA TRP A 144 -1.86 -9.96 5.09
C TRP A 144 -1.25 -11.29 5.54
N SER A 145 -0.15 -11.22 6.29
CA SER A 145 0.48 -12.35 6.95
C SER A 145 0.81 -12.01 8.39
N VAL A 146 0.51 -12.90 9.30
CA VAL A 146 0.86 -12.78 10.73
C VAL A 146 1.48 -14.10 11.18
N ASN A 147 2.68 -14.03 11.75
CA ASN A 147 3.35 -15.21 12.29
C ASN A 147 3.43 -15.13 13.82
N THR A 148 2.77 -16.06 14.49
CA THR A 148 2.68 -16.10 15.96
C THR A 148 4.02 -16.34 16.64
N LYS A 149 5.03 -16.83 15.93
CA LYS A 149 6.36 -17.20 16.44
C LYS A 149 7.35 -16.04 16.42
N VAL A 150 7.07 -14.92 15.72
CA VAL A 150 8.00 -13.80 15.66
C VAL A 150 8.16 -13.09 17.00
N ALA A 151 9.38 -12.69 17.30
CA ALA A 151 9.70 -11.81 18.41
C ALA A 151 9.78 -10.36 17.90
N LEU A 152 9.01 -9.45 18.51
CA LEU A 152 9.00 -8.03 18.12
C LEU A 152 10.21 -7.29 18.71
N VAL A 153 10.73 -7.72 19.86
CA VAL A 153 11.91 -7.15 20.50
C VAL A 153 13.06 -8.15 20.39
N ARG A 154 14.10 -7.78 19.64
CA ARG A 154 15.23 -8.67 19.33
C ARG A 154 16.56 -8.15 19.90
N ASP A 155 16.54 -7.08 20.69
CA ASP A 155 17.72 -6.57 21.39
C ASP A 155 18.11 -7.55 22.51
N PRO A 156 19.31 -8.19 22.45
CA PRO A 156 19.73 -9.18 23.44
C PRO A 156 19.95 -8.57 24.84
N ARG A 157 20.07 -7.23 24.93
CA ARG A 157 20.20 -6.50 26.21
C ARG A 157 18.86 -6.36 26.93
N LYS A 158 17.74 -6.54 26.23
CA LYS A 158 16.39 -6.49 26.78
C LYS A 158 15.96 -7.89 27.21
N ALA A 159 15.18 -7.98 28.28
CA ALA A 159 14.59 -9.24 28.69
C ALA A 159 13.76 -9.82 27.52
N SER A 160 13.77 -11.15 27.39
CA SER A 160 12.97 -11.83 26.37
C SER A 160 11.51 -11.40 26.47
N SER A 161 11.00 -10.84 25.39
CA SER A 161 9.61 -10.37 25.28
C SER A 161 8.61 -11.51 25.03
N GLY A 162 9.12 -12.71 24.72
CA GLY A 162 8.34 -13.80 24.17
C GLY A 162 7.92 -13.55 22.71
N THR A 163 7.10 -14.44 22.18
CA THR A 163 6.58 -14.34 20.83
C THR A 163 5.34 -13.45 20.77
N LEU A 164 4.99 -12.99 19.56
CA LEU A 164 3.76 -12.26 19.30
C LEU A 164 2.52 -13.04 19.76
N GLY A 165 2.47 -14.35 19.44
CA GLY A 165 1.36 -15.21 19.82
C GLY A 165 1.19 -15.29 21.34
N GLU A 166 2.29 -15.45 22.09
CA GLU A 166 2.26 -15.46 23.56
C GLU A 166 1.83 -14.11 24.14
N LEU A 167 2.29 -13.00 23.56
CA LEU A 167 1.89 -11.65 23.97
C LEU A 167 0.38 -11.46 23.83
N LEU A 168 -0.19 -11.82 22.68
CA LEU A 168 -1.62 -11.65 22.41
C LEU A 168 -2.48 -12.56 23.31
N LYS A 169 -2.07 -13.83 23.54
CA LYS A 169 -2.75 -14.72 24.49
C LYS A 169 -2.72 -14.17 25.91
N ARG A 170 -1.58 -13.63 26.37
CA ARG A 170 -1.50 -13.00 27.70
C ARG A 170 -2.44 -11.79 27.80
N LYS A 171 -2.53 -10.96 26.77
CA LYS A 171 -3.45 -9.80 26.75
C LYS A 171 -4.90 -10.25 26.81
N ALA A 172 -5.29 -11.24 26.02
CA ALA A 172 -6.65 -11.79 26.06
C ALA A 172 -6.96 -12.40 27.44
N ALA A 173 -6.05 -13.15 28.04
CA ALA A 173 -6.20 -13.72 29.38
C ALA A 173 -6.32 -12.64 30.48
N SER A 174 -5.78 -11.44 30.26
CA SER A 174 -5.94 -10.29 31.17
C SER A 174 -7.24 -9.51 30.98
N GLY A 175 -8.16 -9.98 30.13
CA GLY A 175 -9.46 -9.35 29.88
C GLY A 175 -9.46 -8.30 28.76
N VAL A 176 -8.37 -8.17 28.01
CA VAL A 176 -8.31 -7.30 26.83
C VAL A 176 -8.97 -8.00 25.65
N THR A 177 -9.83 -7.33 24.92
CA THR A 177 -10.42 -7.85 23.68
C THR A 177 -9.38 -7.84 22.57
N VAL A 178 -9.01 -9.02 22.08
CA VAL A 178 -8.03 -9.17 20.99
C VAL A 178 -8.73 -9.72 19.76
N LEU A 179 -8.80 -8.90 18.68
CA LEU A 179 -9.43 -9.25 17.41
C LEU A 179 -8.39 -9.19 16.28
N MET A 180 -8.46 -10.17 15.39
CA MET A 180 -7.55 -10.24 14.24
C MET A 180 -8.33 -10.53 12.96
N LEU A 181 -7.99 -9.79 11.90
CA LEU A 181 -8.41 -10.01 10.52
C LEU A 181 -7.17 -10.34 9.69
N VAL A 182 -7.02 -11.59 9.29
CA VAL A 182 -5.87 -12.09 8.51
C VAL A 182 -6.37 -12.49 7.12
N TRP A 183 -5.59 -12.24 6.09
CA TRP A 183 -5.91 -12.68 4.74
C TRP A 183 -6.08 -14.20 4.69
N ASP A 184 -7.15 -14.67 4.01
CA ASP A 184 -7.42 -16.08 3.73
C ASP A 184 -6.74 -16.48 2.42
N ASP A 185 -5.56 -17.11 2.50
CA ASP A 185 -4.89 -17.68 1.33
C ASP A 185 -5.53 -19.03 0.99
N ARG A 186 -6.57 -18.99 0.17
CA ARG A 186 -7.30 -20.19 -0.27
C ARG A 186 -6.46 -21.25 -1.02
N THR A 187 -5.21 -20.94 -1.32
CA THR A 187 -4.26 -21.91 -1.87
C THR A 187 -3.60 -22.76 -0.76
N SER A 188 -3.73 -22.35 0.51
CA SER A 188 -3.36 -23.13 1.68
C SER A 188 -4.36 -24.28 1.86
N LEU A 189 -3.90 -25.53 1.81
CA LEU A 189 -4.74 -26.71 1.98
C LEU A 189 -4.38 -27.42 3.30
N GLY A 190 -5.19 -27.22 4.31
CA GLY A 190 -5.16 -27.98 5.56
C GLY A 190 -5.97 -29.26 5.47
N LEU A 191 -5.55 -30.27 4.72
CA LEU A 191 -6.15 -31.61 4.68
C LEU A 191 -5.29 -32.60 5.48
N GLY A 192 -5.53 -32.70 6.79
CA GLY A 192 -4.97 -33.73 7.67
C GLY A 192 -3.44 -33.70 7.79
N ALA A 193 -2.77 -34.82 7.55
CA ALA A 193 -1.32 -34.97 7.73
C ALA A 193 -0.46 -34.37 6.60
N ILE A 194 -1.05 -33.79 5.55
CA ILE A 194 -0.33 -33.16 4.44
C ILE A 194 -0.63 -31.66 4.50
N ARG A 195 0.18 -30.95 5.27
CA ARG A 195 0.22 -29.47 5.23
C ARG A 195 1.06 -29.05 4.04
N ARG A 196 0.49 -28.25 3.15
CA ARG A 196 1.22 -27.43 2.18
C ARG A 196 0.93 -25.99 2.50
N ASP A 197 1.98 -25.23 2.77
CA ASP A 197 1.89 -23.77 2.75
C ASP A 197 1.27 -23.37 1.43
N GLY A 198 0.34 -22.40 1.46
CA GLY A 198 -0.26 -21.87 0.25
C GLY A 198 0.79 -21.27 -0.67
N LEU A 199 0.40 -20.95 -1.89
CA LEU A 199 1.29 -20.38 -2.91
C LEU A 199 2.03 -19.13 -2.40
N MET A 200 1.44 -18.43 -1.40
CA MET A 200 1.96 -17.18 -0.82
C MET A 200 2.58 -17.35 0.58
N ALA A 201 2.56 -18.55 1.17
CA ALA A 201 3.10 -18.84 2.50
C ALA A 201 2.71 -17.82 3.59
N THR A 202 1.41 -17.50 3.69
CA THR A 202 0.89 -16.43 4.55
C THR A 202 0.73 -16.78 6.02
N HIS A 203 0.98 -18.02 6.42
CA HIS A 203 0.75 -18.54 7.80
C HIS A 203 -0.67 -18.34 8.34
N ASP A 204 -1.65 -18.12 7.49
CA ASP A 204 -3.02 -17.81 7.84
C ASP A 204 -3.70 -18.92 8.65
N GLU A 205 -3.66 -20.16 8.16
CA GLU A 205 -4.23 -21.32 8.86
C GLU A 205 -3.48 -21.63 10.18
N ASP A 206 -2.13 -21.56 10.16
CA ASP A 206 -1.30 -21.79 11.36
C ASP A 206 -1.62 -20.77 12.44
N THR A 207 -1.85 -19.51 12.07
CA THR A 207 -2.21 -18.43 13.00
C THR A 207 -3.61 -18.62 13.56
N ALA A 208 -4.58 -18.96 12.72
CA ALA A 208 -5.94 -19.25 13.18
C ALA A 208 -5.98 -20.46 14.13
N GLU A 209 -5.27 -21.55 13.78
CA GLU A 209 -5.17 -22.74 14.64
C GLU A 209 -4.47 -22.43 15.97
N TYR A 210 -3.37 -21.66 15.95
CA TYR A 210 -2.67 -21.29 17.18
C TYR A 210 -3.57 -20.56 18.19
N PHE A 211 -4.48 -19.72 17.71
CA PHE A 211 -5.41 -18.99 18.56
C PHE A 211 -6.72 -19.74 18.86
N HIS A 212 -6.96 -20.87 18.22
CA HIS A 212 -8.14 -21.68 18.47
C HIS A 212 -8.25 -22.05 19.96
N GLY A 213 -9.44 -21.88 20.53
CA GLY A 213 -9.68 -22.13 21.96
C GLY A 213 -9.05 -21.13 22.93
N SER A 214 -8.39 -20.09 22.44
CA SER A 214 -7.88 -18.97 23.25
C SER A 214 -8.89 -17.82 23.32
N GLY A 215 -8.61 -16.81 24.13
CA GLY A 215 -9.40 -15.56 24.16
C GLY A 215 -9.16 -14.63 22.96
N VAL A 216 -8.23 -14.96 22.06
CA VAL A 216 -7.97 -14.20 20.83
C VAL A 216 -8.93 -14.64 19.74
N ARG A 217 -9.60 -13.70 19.08
CA ARG A 217 -10.49 -13.97 17.94
C ARG A 217 -9.74 -13.67 16.65
N CYS A 218 -9.35 -14.71 15.92
CA CYS A 218 -8.69 -14.61 14.61
C CYS A 218 -9.68 -15.07 13.54
N ILE A 219 -9.92 -14.21 12.54
CA ILE A 219 -10.80 -14.48 11.39
C ILE A 219 -9.98 -14.42 10.14
N LEU A 220 -10.09 -15.47 9.31
CA LEU A 220 -9.52 -15.50 7.97
C LEU A 220 -10.50 -14.79 7.02
N CYS A 221 -9.97 -13.82 6.28
CA CYS A 221 -10.73 -12.89 5.47
C CYS A 221 -10.55 -13.20 3.99
N PRO A 222 -11.48 -13.87 3.32
CA PRO A 222 -11.49 -13.97 1.86
C PRO A 222 -11.75 -12.60 1.23
N ARG A 223 -11.46 -12.46 -0.05
CA ARG A 223 -11.70 -11.21 -0.78
C ARG A 223 -13.17 -10.75 -0.66
N ASN A 224 -14.10 -11.65 -0.92
CA ASN A 224 -15.54 -11.42 -0.79
C ASN A 224 -16.20 -12.58 -0.01
N PRO A 225 -16.71 -12.37 1.19
CA PRO A 225 -17.27 -13.43 2.01
C PRO A 225 -18.56 -14.06 1.46
N GLY A 226 -19.27 -13.40 0.53
CA GLY A 226 -20.51 -13.89 -0.07
C GLY A 226 -20.36 -14.81 -1.29
N GLN A 227 -19.17 -14.97 -1.83
CA GLN A 227 -18.91 -15.89 -2.94
C GLN A 227 -18.59 -17.27 -2.41
N GLY A 228 -19.59 -18.20 -2.50
CA GLY A 228 -19.44 -19.56 -2.01
C GLY A 228 -18.30 -20.34 -2.69
N ARG A 229 -17.87 -21.42 -2.06
CA ARG A 229 -16.77 -22.32 -2.48
C ARG A 229 -16.85 -22.92 -3.89
N LEU A 230 -17.90 -22.66 -4.68
CA LEU A 230 -18.15 -23.28 -5.99
C LEU A 230 -17.57 -22.51 -7.19
N SER A 231 -16.98 -21.35 -7.00
CA SER A 231 -16.25 -20.59 -8.04
C SER A 231 -14.78 -21.02 -8.21
N TYR A 232 -14.44 -22.23 -7.88
CA TYR A 232 -13.08 -22.72 -7.62
C TYR A 232 -12.15 -22.82 -8.84
N VAL A 233 -12.64 -22.83 -10.07
CA VAL A 233 -11.80 -23.20 -11.25
C VAL A 233 -11.34 -21.99 -12.06
N GLN A 234 -11.98 -20.84 -11.90
CA GLN A 234 -11.69 -19.63 -12.69
C GLN A 234 -11.01 -18.51 -11.89
N ASP A 235 -10.96 -18.63 -10.56
CA ASP A 235 -10.47 -17.57 -9.66
C ASP A 235 -8.99 -17.71 -9.24
N VAL A 236 -8.29 -18.81 -9.54
CA VAL A 236 -6.93 -19.05 -8.99
C VAL A 236 -5.94 -17.98 -9.40
N GLU A 237 -5.95 -17.51 -10.65
CA GLU A 237 -5.06 -16.42 -11.09
C GLU A 237 -5.52 -15.06 -10.54
N THR A 238 -6.82 -14.81 -10.50
CA THR A 238 -7.39 -13.55 -10.01
C THR A 238 -7.29 -13.44 -8.49
N VAL A 239 -7.45 -14.53 -7.76
CA VAL A 239 -7.31 -14.59 -6.28
C VAL A 239 -5.88 -14.34 -5.84
N ALA A 240 -4.88 -14.83 -6.60
CA ALA A 240 -3.47 -14.58 -6.31
C ALA A 240 -3.06 -13.11 -6.52
N MET A 241 -3.79 -12.35 -7.36
CA MET A 241 -3.43 -10.97 -7.71
C MET A 241 -4.09 -9.90 -6.83
N PHE A 242 -5.21 -10.19 -6.15
CA PHE A 242 -6.00 -9.20 -5.40
C PHE A 242 -6.31 -9.69 -3.98
N THR A 243 -5.46 -9.32 -3.04
CA THR A 243 -5.54 -9.74 -1.65
C THR A 243 -5.92 -8.57 -0.72
N HIS A 244 -6.39 -8.89 0.49
CA HIS A 244 -6.45 -7.90 1.57
C HIS A 244 -5.05 -7.65 2.11
N HIS A 245 -4.44 -6.53 1.72
CA HIS A 245 -3.03 -6.24 2.01
C HIS A 245 -2.85 -5.14 3.09
N GLN A 246 -3.88 -4.91 3.89
CA GLN A 246 -3.84 -3.94 5.00
C GLN A 246 -3.03 -4.49 6.18
N LYS A 247 -2.18 -3.64 6.77
CA LYS A 247 -1.36 -3.94 7.93
C LYS A 247 -1.59 -2.86 8.97
N THR A 248 -2.40 -3.18 9.98
CA THR A 248 -2.75 -2.24 11.05
C THR A 248 -2.69 -2.89 12.42
N VAL A 249 -2.26 -2.14 13.41
CA VAL A 249 -2.41 -2.48 14.82
C VAL A 249 -3.06 -1.31 15.54
N ILE A 250 -4.20 -1.53 16.16
CA ILE A 250 -5.00 -0.51 16.81
C ILE A 250 -5.15 -0.88 18.28
N VAL A 251 -4.77 0.02 19.18
CA VAL A 251 -4.84 -0.21 20.62
C VAL A 251 -5.40 1.01 21.35
N ASP A 252 -6.06 0.77 22.47
CA ASP A 252 -6.32 1.82 23.44
C ASP A 252 -5.05 2.12 24.25
N GLY A 253 -4.67 3.37 24.44
CA GLY A 253 -3.51 3.71 25.27
C GLY A 253 -2.57 4.76 24.68
N GLY A 254 -3.08 5.74 23.94
CA GLY A 254 -2.30 6.90 23.50
C GLY A 254 -1.73 7.70 24.68
N SER A 255 -0.72 8.53 24.41
CA SER A 255 -0.08 9.41 25.40
C SER A 255 -1.04 10.52 25.90
N GLY A 256 -2.10 10.10 26.57
CA GLY A 256 -2.87 11.01 27.45
C GLY A 256 -1.95 11.52 28.55
N ASN A 257 -2.00 12.81 28.81
CA ASN A 257 -1.29 13.43 29.92
C ASN A 257 -1.58 12.64 31.23
N PRO A 258 -0.59 12.05 31.89
CA PRO A 258 -0.81 11.24 33.09
C PRO A 258 -1.41 12.03 34.26
N ALA A 259 -1.53 13.34 34.17
CA ALA A 259 -2.00 14.23 35.24
C ALA A 259 -3.52 14.47 35.23
N ALA A 260 -4.29 13.96 34.25
CA ALA A 260 -5.74 14.08 34.27
C ALA A 260 -6.37 12.67 34.28
N ASN A 261 -7.51 12.52 34.91
CA ASN A 261 -8.44 11.40 34.75
C ASN A 261 -8.95 11.26 33.28
N ALA A 262 -8.09 11.61 32.31
CA ALA A 262 -8.36 11.57 30.90
C ALA A 262 -8.36 10.11 30.45
N SER A 263 -9.41 9.73 29.80
CA SER A 263 -9.56 8.43 29.16
C SER A 263 -8.39 8.16 28.23
N PRO A 264 -7.84 6.92 28.17
CA PRO A 264 -6.71 6.60 27.33
C PRO A 264 -7.07 6.88 25.86
N GLY A 265 -6.17 7.56 25.13
CA GLY A 265 -6.35 7.84 23.72
C GLY A 265 -6.31 6.57 22.86
N LEU A 266 -6.56 6.72 21.57
CA LEU A 266 -6.43 5.66 20.58
C LEU A 266 -5.10 5.81 19.85
N VAL A 267 -4.39 4.69 19.66
CA VAL A 267 -3.18 4.61 18.85
C VAL A 267 -3.39 3.63 17.72
N SER A 268 -3.07 4.05 16.51
CA SER A 268 -3.10 3.20 15.32
C SER A 268 -1.73 3.17 14.66
N PHE A 269 -1.21 1.96 14.43
CA PHE A 269 -0.05 1.72 13.58
C PHE A 269 -0.57 1.24 12.22
N LEU A 270 0.03 1.75 11.15
CA LEU A 270 -0.32 1.36 9.78
C LEU A 270 0.87 1.60 8.83
N GLY A 271 0.99 0.77 7.82
CA GLY A 271 2.09 0.86 6.85
C GLY A 271 2.31 -0.43 6.08
N GLY A 272 3.51 -0.65 5.55
CA GLY A 272 3.85 -1.81 4.75
C GLY A 272 4.28 -3.03 5.55
N ILE A 273 4.66 -2.88 6.83
CA ILE A 273 5.30 -3.93 7.63
C ILE A 273 4.25 -4.82 8.30
N ASP A 274 4.14 -6.08 7.89
CA ASP A 274 3.39 -7.10 8.61
C ASP A 274 4.10 -7.58 9.88
N LEU A 275 3.36 -8.17 10.80
CA LEU A 275 3.90 -8.85 11.99
C LEU A 275 4.24 -10.31 11.64
N CYS A 276 5.16 -10.50 10.71
CA CYS A 276 5.51 -11.77 10.11
C CYS A 276 7.02 -11.95 10.00
N ASP A 277 7.48 -13.16 9.79
CA ASP A 277 8.89 -13.45 9.48
C ASP A 277 9.33 -12.82 8.16
N GLY A 278 10.63 -12.63 8.02
CA GLY A 278 11.25 -11.94 6.88
C GLY A 278 11.05 -10.42 6.84
N ARG A 279 10.25 -9.84 7.74
CA ARG A 279 9.92 -8.39 7.74
C ARG A 279 10.75 -7.57 8.70
N TYR A 280 11.47 -8.20 9.62
CA TYR A 280 12.37 -7.48 10.53
C TYR A 280 13.65 -7.09 9.79
N ASP A 281 13.91 -5.80 9.70
CA ASP A 281 15.14 -5.28 9.11
C ASP A 281 15.56 -3.93 9.72
N THR A 282 16.74 -3.48 9.34
CA THR A 282 17.33 -2.19 9.67
C THR A 282 17.86 -1.51 8.41
N GLN A 283 18.23 -0.24 8.49
CA GLN A 283 18.71 0.56 7.35
C GLN A 283 20.01 0.03 6.74
N GLU A 284 20.76 -0.80 7.45
CA GLU A 284 21.96 -1.47 6.93
C GLU A 284 21.63 -2.64 5.99
N HIS A 285 20.43 -3.20 6.06
CA HIS A 285 19.97 -4.31 5.24
C HIS A 285 20.98 -5.46 5.12
N PRO A 286 21.42 -6.06 6.24
CA PRO A 286 22.49 -7.07 6.24
C PRO A 286 22.06 -8.34 5.49
N LEU A 287 23.00 -8.93 4.75
CA LEU A 287 22.80 -10.15 3.97
C LEU A 287 23.24 -11.42 4.71
N PHE A 288 24.32 -11.33 5.49
CA PHE A 288 25.02 -12.46 6.12
C PHE A 288 25.32 -12.23 7.60
N GLY A 289 25.68 -11.02 8.01
CA GLY A 289 26.22 -10.71 9.32
C GLY A 289 25.28 -10.97 10.49
N THR A 290 23.99 -11.05 10.24
CA THR A 290 22.95 -11.24 11.26
C THR A 290 22.36 -12.66 11.29
N LEU A 291 22.82 -13.57 10.43
CA LEU A 291 22.29 -14.94 10.34
C LEU A 291 22.51 -15.77 11.61
N GLY A 292 23.59 -15.50 12.35
CA GLY A 292 23.87 -16.17 13.63
C GLY A 292 23.22 -15.50 14.85
N THR A 293 22.53 -14.38 14.67
CA THR A 293 21.97 -13.55 15.75
C THR A 293 20.53 -13.16 15.48
N THR A 294 20.30 -11.93 15.02
CA THR A 294 18.97 -11.31 14.83
C THR A 294 18.06 -12.06 13.88
N HIS A 295 18.63 -12.69 12.84
CA HIS A 295 17.87 -13.42 11.80
C HIS A 295 18.09 -14.95 11.88
N ARG A 296 18.59 -15.45 13.00
CA ARG A 296 18.80 -16.90 13.16
C ARG A 296 17.52 -17.71 13.01
N ASP A 297 16.46 -17.24 13.65
CA ASP A 297 15.15 -17.88 13.68
C ASP A 297 14.15 -17.18 12.73
N ASP A 298 14.66 -16.33 11.82
CA ASP A 298 13.88 -15.52 10.89
C ASP A 298 14.63 -15.38 9.55
N PHE A 299 15.02 -16.51 8.97
CA PHE A 299 15.66 -16.55 7.67
C PHE A 299 14.60 -16.56 6.56
N HIS A 300 14.60 -15.52 5.74
CA HIS A 300 13.70 -15.37 4.61
C HIS A 300 14.50 -15.22 3.31
N GLN A 301 14.24 -16.08 2.31
CA GLN A 301 14.84 -16.02 0.99
C GLN A 301 13.98 -16.78 -0.03
N PRO A 302 12.94 -16.14 -0.59
CA PRO A 302 12.00 -16.78 -1.52
C PRO A 302 12.53 -16.89 -2.96
N ASN A 303 13.63 -16.20 -3.28
CA ASN A 303 14.12 -16.08 -4.65
C ASN A 303 14.94 -17.30 -5.11
N PHE A 304 15.44 -18.10 -4.17
CA PHE A 304 16.24 -19.28 -4.47
C PHE A 304 15.52 -20.55 -4.03
N PRO A 305 15.18 -21.46 -4.95
CA PRO A 305 14.56 -22.73 -4.60
C PRO A 305 15.41 -23.50 -3.58
N GLY A 306 14.77 -23.94 -2.49
CA GLY A 306 15.44 -24.70 -1.43
C GLY A 306 16.43 -23.89 -0.59
N ALA A 307 16.34 -22.58 -0.58
CA ALA A 307 17.10 -21.73 0.33
C ALA A 307 16.79 -22.06 1.79
N SER A 308 17.81 -22.08 2.63
CA SER A 308 17.66 -22.29 4.07
C SER A 308 18.84 -21.70 4.81
N ILE A 309 18.65 -21.42 6.10
CA ILE A 309 19.74 -20.94 6.96
C ILE A 309 20.90 -21.96 7.01
N ASN A 310 20.63 -23.26 6.92
CA ASN A 310 21.67 -24.29 6.90
C ASN A 310 22.58 -24.22 5.68
N LYS A 311 22.08 -23.70 4.56
CA LYS A 311 22.86 -23.41 3.34
C LYS A 311 23.48 -22.02 3.35
N GLY A 312 23.13 -21.18 4.32
CA GLY A 312 23.65 -19.82 4.50
C GLY A 312 22.94 -18.75 3.70
N GLY A 313 23.42 -17.51 3.80
CA GLY A 313 22.87 -16.37 3.08
C GLY A 313 23.18 -16.36 1.58
N PRO A 314 22.78 -15.29 0.89
CA PRO A 314 22.16 -14.10 1.48
C PRO A 314 20.73 -14.36 1.93
N ARG A 315 20.28 -13.70 3.01
CA ARG A 315 18.86 -13.48 3.25
C ARG A 315 18.33 -12.45 2.26
N GLU A 316 17.02 -12.37 2.06
CA GLU A 316 16.39 -11.25 1.38
C GLU A 316 16.16 -10.11 2.38
N PRO A 317 16.85 -8.96 2.25
CA PRO A 317 16.57 -7.78 3.06
C PRO A 317 15.22 -7.17 2.71
N TRP A 318 14.55 -6.59 3.72
CA TRP A 318 13.23 -6.00 3.60
C TRP A 318 13.24 -4.51 3.89
N HIS A 319 12.99 -3.68 2.86
CA HIS A 319 12.90 -2.23 3.00
C HIS A 319 11.45 -1.77 2.98
N ASP A 320 10.99 -1.19 4.07
CA ASP A 320 9.58 -0.81 4.20
C ASP A 320 9.37 0.42 5.08
N ILE A 321 8.19 0.99 5.02
CA ILE A 321 7.79 2.17 5.78
C ILE A 321 6.52 1.88 6.56
N HIS A 322 6.46 2.38 7.80
CA HIS A 322 5.31 2.28 8.69
C HIS A 322 5.09 3.60 9.42
N CYS A 323 3.92 3.78 10.01
CA CYS A 323 3.68 4.93 10.87
C CYS A 323 2.82 4.59 12.08
N ARG A 324 2.92 5.43 13.09
CA ARG A 324 2.03 5.51 14.25
C ARG A 324 1.26 6.81 14.17
N VAL A 325 -0.05 6.74 14.40
CA VAL A 325 -0.96 7.87 14.38
C VAL A 325 -1.76 7.90 15.68
N GLU A 326 -1.82 9.09 16.27
CA GLU A 326 -2.65 9.41 17.43
C GLU A 326 -3.55 10.61 17.11
N GLY A 327 -4.67 10.72 17.79
CA GLY A 327 -5.64 11.79 17.58
C GLY A 327 -6.76 11.39 16.59
N PRO A 328 -7.45 12.37 15.98
CA PRO A 328 -8.69 12.10 15.24
C PRO A 328 -8.57 11.09 14.11
N ALA A 329 -7.45 11.05 13.39
CA ALA A 329 -7.27 10.10 12.27
C ALA A 329 -7.09 8.64 12.73
N ALA A 330 -6.68 8.40 13.97
CA ALA A 330 -6.61 7.03 14.50
C ALA A 330 -8.00 6.37 14.58
N TRP A 331 -9.06 7.17 14.73
CA TRP A 331 -10.44 6.71 14.71
C TRP A 331 -10.91 6.29 13.32
N ASP A 332 -10.44 6.94 12.26
CA ASP A 332 -10.75 6.54 10.89
C ASP A 332 -10.13 5.16 10.58
N VAL A 333 -8.94 4.89 11.14
CA VAL A 333 -8.31 3.55 11.03
C VAL A 333 -9.12 2.50 11.82
N LEU A 334 -9.62 2.84 13.00
CA LEU A 334 -10.52 1.98 13.77
C LEU A 334 -11.82 1.72 13.00
N ASP A 335 -12.45 2.76 12.47
CA ASP A 335 -13.68 2.63 11.68
C ASP A 335 -13.47 1.69 10.48
N ASN A 336 -12.33 1.77 9.79
CA ASN A 336 -11.98 0.84 8.71
C ASN A 336 -11.89 -0.61 9.20
N PHE A 337 -11.24 -0.85 10.35
CA PHE A 337 -11.17 -2.20 10.93
C PHE A 337 -12.56 -2.72 11.29
N GLU A 338 -13.37 -1.91 11.99
CA GLU A 338 -14.70 -2.29 12.42
C GLU A 338 -15.66 -2.56 11.26
N GLN A 339 -15.58 -1.79 10.16
CA GLN A 339 -16.36 -2.03 8.95
C GLN A 339 -16.00 -3.38 8.31
N ARG A 340 -14.71 -3.72 8.27
CA ARG A 340 -14.25 -5.03 7.80
C ARG A 340 -14.69 -6.15 8.74
N TRP A 341 -14.58 -5.94 10.06
CA TRP A 341 -15.01 -6.90 11.07
C TRP A 341 -16.51 -7.22 10.96
N ARG A 342 -17.36 -6.20 10.84
CA ARG A 342 -18.81 -6.36 10.66
C ARG A 342 -19.17 -7.15 9.41
N ARG A 343 -18.38 -7.03 8.36
CA ARG A 343 -18.64 -7.68 7.07
C ARG A 343 -18.09 -9.09 6.99
N GLN A 344 -16.93 -9.33 7.56
CA GLN A 344 -16.18 -10.58 7.41
C GLN A 344 -16.21 -11.45 8.68
N GLY A 345 -16.58 -10.88 9.82
CA GLY A 345 -16.64 -11.53 11.10
C GLY A 345 -18.08 -11.76 11.62
N ASP A 346 -18.23 -11.63 12.92
CA ASP A 346 -19.47 -11.89 13.65
C ASP A 346 -20.37 -10.64 13.81
N GLY A 347 -20.40 -9.75 12.85
CA GLY A 347 -21.15 -8.49 12.95
C GLY A 347 -20.58 -7.57 14.03
N ASP A 348 -21.42 -7.07 14.92
CA ASP A 348 -20.99 -6.20 16.03
C ASP A 348 -20.46 -6.99 17.25
N ASN A 349 -20.52 -8.31 17.22
CA ASN A 349 -20.02 -9.13 18.31
C ASN A 349 -18.54 -8.88 18.56
N TYR A 350 -18.17 -8.82 19.83
CA TYR A 350 -16.81 -8.59 20.33
C TYR A 350 -16.24 -7.18 20.08
N LEU A 351 -16.90 -6.29 19.32
CA LEU A 351 -16.42 -4.92 19.17
C LEU A 351 -16.55 -4.15 20.50
N VAL A 352 -15.45 -3.53 20.91
CA VAL A 352 -15.41 -2.73 22.14
C VAL A 352 -16.05 -1.38 21.88
N THR A 353 -17.13 -1.08 22.58
CA THR A 353 -17.74 0.25 22.53
C THR A 353 -16.81 1.27 23.20
N LEU A 354 -16.25 2.15 22.40
CA LEU A 354 -15.48 3.27 22.87
C LEU A 354 -16.35 4.54 22.85
N ASN A 355 -16.20 5.36 23.88
CA ASN A 355 -16.98 6.59 23.97
C ASN A 355 -16.43 7.62 22.96
N LYS A 356 -17.18 7.91 21.89
CA LYS A 356 -16.78 8.86 20.81
C LYS A 356 -16.57 10.30 21.30
N GLY A 357 -16.93 10.64 22.53
CA GLY A 357 -16.54 11.88 23.19
C GLY A 357 -15.01 12.09 23.24
N TRP A 358 -14.25 11.05 23.00
CA TRP A 358 -12.78 11.11 22.86
C TRP A 358 -12.34 11.64 21.48
N ALA A 359 -13.14 11.46 20.44
CA ALA A 359 -12.88 12.02 19.12
C ALA A 359 -12.95 13.56 19.10
N SER A 360 -13.59 14.15 20.11
CA SER A 360 -13.65 15.60 20.35
C SER A 360 -12.54 16.11 21.28
N GLN A 361 -11.59 15.25 21.70
CA GLN A 361 -10.40 15.76 22.38
C GLN A 361 -9.71 16.78 21.45
N GLU A 362 -9.47 17.94 22.03
CA GLU A 362 -8.87 19.10 21.37
C GLU A 362 -7.72 18.65 20.47
N ALA A 363 -7.84 19.03 19.21
CA ALA A 363 -6.76 18.86 18.25
C ALA A 363 -5.46 19.29 18.91
N ILE A 364 -4.45 18.44 18.89
CA ILE A 364 -3.14 18.77 19.46
C ILE A 364 -2.66 20.04 18.76
N GLN A 365 -2.69 21.15 19.48
CA GLN A 365 -2.30 22.46 18.95
C GLN A 365 -0.84 22.74 19.32
N ASP A 366 0.05 21.89 18.88
CA ASP A 366 1.50 22.13 18.99
C ASP A 366 2.14 22.23 17.59
N ALA A 367 3.37 22.74 17.56
CA ALA A 367 4.14 22.87 16.31
C ALA A 367 4.46 21.50 15.65
N GLU A 368 4.20 20.39 16.35
CA GLU A 368 4.43 19.03 15.86
C GLU A 368 3.14 18.36 15.34
N SER A 369 2.01 19.06 15.36
CA SER A 369 0.74 18.51 14.87
C SER A 369 0.70 18.38 13.35
N TRP A 370 -0.04 17.36 12.89
CA TRP A 370 -0.21 17.02 11.49
C TRP A 370 -1.67 17.07 11.09
N ASN A 371 -1.90 17.44 9.84
CA ASN A 371 -3.17 17.17 9.16
C ASN A 371 -3.06 15.82 8.48
N VAL A 372 -4.01 14.93 8.73
CA VAL A 372 -3.97 13.55 8.32
C VAL A 372 -5.27 13.16 7.63
N GLN A 373 -5.20 12.43 6.55
CA GLN A 373 -6.36 11.86 5.87
C GLN A 373 -6.10 10.39 5.55
N VAL A 374 -7.07 9.53 5.84
CA VAL A 374 -7.01 8.10 5.58
C VAL A 374 -7.68 7.79 4.25
N PHE A 375 -7.03 6.95 3.44
CA PHE A 375 -7.53 6.48 2.15
C PHE A 375 -7.47 4.97 2.10
N ARG A 376 -8.29 4.38 1.26
CA ARG A 376 -8.24 2.94 1.02
C ARG A 376 -8.67 2.57 -0.41
N SER A 377 -8.34 1.35 -0.80
CA SER A 377 -8.88 0.70 -1.99
C SER A 377 -9.56 -0.58 -1.53
N ILE A 378 -10.88 -0.59 -1.51
CA ILE A 378 -11.65 -1.70 -0.96
C ILE A 378 -13.00 -1.83 -1.65
N ASP A 379 -13.45 -3.08 -1.78
CA ASP A 379 -14.75 -3.44 -2.30
C ASP A 379 -15.81 -3.44 -1.18
N GLY A 380 -17.01 -2.96 -1.46
CA GLY A 380 -18.14 -2.98 -0.53
C GLY A 380 -18.58 -4.39 -0.11
N GLY A 381 -18.17 -5.42 -0.87
CA GLY A 381 -18.29 -6.82 -0.43
C GLY A 381 -17.41 -7.15 0.78
N ALA A 382 -16.33 -6.39 1.02
CA ALA A 382 -15.36 -6.65 2.08
C ALA A 382 -15.48 -5.70 3.28
N ALA A 383 -16.26 -4.62 3.18
CA ALA A 383 -16.49 -3.65 4.25
C ALA A 383 -17.97 -3.30 4.37
N ALA A 384 -18.48 -3.20 5.59
CA ALA A 384 -19.84 -2.75 5.86
C ALA A 384 -19.92 -1.21 5.83
N GLY A 385 -21.15 -0.67 5.69
CA GLY A 385 -21.43 0.75 5.85
C GLY A 385 -21.27 1.59 4.58
N PHE A 386 -21.08 0.96 3.42
CA PHE A 386 -21.21 1.65 2.16
C PHE A 386 -22.69 1.81 1.78
N PRO A 387 -23.12 2.99 1.27
CA PRO A 387 -24.50 3.19 0.88
C PRO A 387 -24.87 2.40 -0.37
N ASP A 388 -26.08 1.85 -0.37
CA ASP A 388 -26.63 1.11 -1.53
C ASP A 388 -27.13 2.07 -2.63
N ILE A 389 -27.36 3.34 -2.29
CA ILE A 389 -27.89 4.35 -3.22
C ILE A 389 -26.72 4.97 -3.99
N PRO A 390 -26.68 4.85 -5.34
CA PRO A 390 -25.57 5.35 -6.17
C PRO A 390 -25.25 6.84 -5.98
N GLU A 391 -26.26 7.69 -5.83
CA GLU A 391 -26.09 9.13 -5.64
C GLU A 391 -25.45 9.47 -4.29
N GLU A 392 -25.75 8.70 -3.26
CA GLU A 392 -25.15 8.84 -1.94
C GLU A 392 -23.72 8.34 -1.95
N ALA A 393 -23.47 7.17 -2.55
CA ALA A 393 -22.13 6.64 -2.76
C ALA A 393 -21.23 7.63 -3.51
N SER A 394 -21.74 8.21 -4.61
CA SER A 394 -21.00 9.21 -5.40
C SER A 394 -20.65 10.46 -4.58
N ARG A 395 -21.56 10.94 -3.71
CA ARG A 395 -21.27 12.08 -2.82
C ARG A 395 -20.16 11.77 -1.82
N MET A 396 -20.02 10.53 -1.42
CA MET A 396 -18.93 10.05 -0.56
C MET A 396 -17.65 9.71 -1.34
N GLY A 397 -17.60 9.94 -2.65
CA GLY A 397 -16.45 9.63 -3.50
C GLY A 397 -16.29 8.15 -3.83
N LEU A 398 -17.31 7.36 -3.58
CA LEU A 398 -17.33 5.95 -3.91
C LEU A 398 -17.73 5.76 -5.38
N GLN A 399 -17.20 4.71 -5.99
CA GLN A 399 -17.56 4.32 -7.36
C GLN A 399 -18.64 3.23 -7.30
N THR A 400 -19.73 3.45 -8.03
CA THR A 400 -20.75 2.41 -8.19
C THR A 400 -20.46 1.62 -9.44
N GLY A 401 -20.14 0.34 -9.26
CA GLY A 401 -20.14 -0.65 -10.34
C GLY A 401 -21.52 -1.27 -10.47
N LYS A 402 -21.63 -2.30 -11.32
CA LYS A 402 -22.91 -2.97 -11.60
C LYS A 402 -23.51 -3.66 -10.36
N ASP A 403 -22.65 -4.26 -9.53
CA ASP A 403 -23.07 -5.04 -8.36
C ASP A 403 -22.38 -4.60 -7.06
N HIS A 404 -21.42 -3.68 -7.12
CA HIS A 404 -20.58 -3.30 -5.98
C HIS A 404 -20.31 -1.81 -5.92
N VAL A 405 -20.22 -1.31 -4.69
CA VAL A 405 -19.68 0.01 -4.41
C VAL A 405 -18.21 -0.16 -4.05
N ILE A 406 -17.33 0.57 -4.72
CA ILE A 406 -15.88 0.46 -4.55
C ILE A 406 -15.32 1.80 -4.07
N GLU A 407 -14.50 1.78 -3.04
CA GLU A 407 -13.66 2.91 -2.67
C GLU A 407 -12.31 2.79 -3.37
N ARG A 408 -11.93 3.83 -4.11
CA ARG A 408 -10.62 3.96 -4.78
C ARG A 408 -9.89 5.24 -4.39
N SER A 409 -10.15 5.74 -3.20
CA SER A 409 -9.64 7.04 -2.73
C SER A 409 -8.12 7.15 -2.74
N ILE A 410 -7.41 6.02 -2.76
CA ILE A 410 -5.97 5.95 -2.97
C ILE A 410 -5.55 6.53 -4.31
N GLN A 411 -6.12 6.04 -5.40
CA GLN A 411 -5.81 6.55 -6.73
C GLN A 411 -6.10 8.06 -6.79
N ASP A 412 -7.23 8.47 -6.22
CA ASP A 412 -7.64 9.87 -6.23
C ASP A 412 -6.67 10.74 -5.42
N ALA A 413 -6.16 10.23 -4.28
CA ALA A 413 -5.13 10.89 -3.49
C ALA A 413 -3.80 11.03 -4.24
N TYR A 414 -3.36 9.98 -4.94
CA TYR A 414 -2.17 10.04 -5.80
C TYR A 414 -2.32 11.10 -6.88
N ILE A 415 -3.39 11.04 -7.66
CA ILE A 415 -3.66 11.98 -8.75
C ILE A 415 -3.67 13.41 -8.21
N HIS A 416 -4.37 13.62 -7.09
CA HIS A 416 -4.45 14.93 -6.45
C HIS A 416 -3.06 15.45 -6.02
N ALA A 417 -2.25 14.61 -5.39
CA ALA A 417 -0.90 14.99 -4.95
C ALA A 417 0.06 15.21 -6.14
N ILE A 418 0.02 14.35 -7.18
CA ILE A 418 0.82 14.49 -8.40
C ILE A 418 0.53 15.84 -9.07
N ARG A 419 -0.74 16.19 -9.26
CA ARG A 419 -1.14 17.45 -9.89
C ARG A 419 -0.64 18.66 -9.11
N ARG A 420 -0.62 18.61 -7.79
CA ARG A 420 -0.21 19.70 -6.90
C ARG A 420 1.29 19.74 -6.63
N ALA A 421 2.05 18.72 -6.98
CA ALA A 421 3.49 18.71 -6.85
C ALA A 421 4.13 19.85 -7.68
N ARG A 422 5.13 20.55 -7.11
CA ARG A 422 5.73 21.73 -7.70
C ARG A 422 7.10 21.47 -8.30
N ASP A 423 7.98 20.81 -7.55
CA ASP A 423 9.41 20.74 -7.88
C ASP A 423 9.88 19.30 -8.16
N PHE A 424 9.38 18.31 -7.39
CA PHE A 424 9.72 16.90 -7.55
C PHE A 424 8.68 15.96 -6.95
N ILE A 425 8.78 14.68 -7.36
CA ILE A 425 8.10 13.55 -6.72
C ILE A 425 9.12 12.43 -6.52
N TYR A 426 9.13 11.86 -5.31
CA TYR A 426 9.88 10.65 -4.96
C TYR A 426 8.90 9.55 -4.58
N ILE A 427 9.06 8.37 -5.16
CA ILE A 427 8.20 7.21 -4.93
C ILE A 427 9.08 6.01 -4.56
N GLU A 428 8.69 5.27 -3.54
CA GLU A 428 9.10 3.89 -3.33
C GLU A 428 7.87 3.01 -3.45
N ASN A 429 7.92 1.98 -4.27
CA ASN A 429 6.78 1.08 -4.43
C ASN A 429 7.22 -0.33 -4.80
N GLN A 430 6.55 -1.32 -4.21
CA GLN A 430 6.79 -2.74 -4.46
C GLN A 430 6.60 -3.11 -5.94
N TYR A 431 5.58 -2.53 -6.59
CA TYR A 431 5.31 -2.67 -8.01
C TYR A 431 5.02 -1.31 -8.61
N PHE A 432 5.55 -1.04 -9.80
CA PHE A 432 5.26 0.19 -10.51
C PHE A 432 4.71 -0.14 -11.90
N LEU A 433 3.46 -0.49 -11.97
CA LEU A 433 2.74 -0.84 -13.20
C LEU A 433 1.36 -0.22 -13.18
N GLY A 434 0.80 0.08 -14.34
CA GLY A 434 -0.55 0.65 -14.47
C GLY A 434 -0.75 1.35 -15.79
N SER A 435 -1.93 1.93 -15.99
CA SER A 435 -2.32 2.64 -17.20
C SER A 435 -2.18 1.78 -18.46
N SER A 436 -2.51 0.49 -18.37
CA SER A 436 -2.30 -0.48 -19.45
C SER A 436 -3.02 -0.09 -20.76
N TYR A 437 -4.09 0.68 -20.67
CA TYR A 437 -4.80 1.23 -21.84
C TYR A 437 -3.92 2.16 -22.71
N ALA A 438 -2.81 2.67 -22.18
CA ALA A 438 -1.89 3.57 -22.87
C ALA A 438 -0.61 2.87 -23.36
N TRP A 439 -0.46 1.56 -23.13
CA TRP A 439 0.67 0.78 -23.62
C TRP A 439 0.59 0.57 -25.14
N ARG A 440 1.69 0.14 -25.74
CA ARG A 440 1.69 -0.25 -27.17
C ARG A 440 0.95 -1.56 -27.35
N HIS A 441 0.15 -1.64 -28.41
CA HIS A 441 -0.65 -2.83 -28.73
C HIS A 441 0.08 -3.85 -29.64
N ASP A 442 1.36 -3.63 -29.91
CA ASP A 442 2.09 -4.32 -30.99
C ASP A 442 2.46 -5.79 -30.64
N ASP A 443 2.27 -6.24 -29.38
CA ASP A 443 2.84 -7.52 -28.89
C ASP A 443 1.75 -8.57 -28.56
N GLY A 444 0.54 -8.43 -29.04
CA GLY A 444 -0.52 -9.41 -28.82
C GLY A 444 -1.11 -9.47 -27.42
N VAL A 445 -0.64 -8.63 -26.48
CA VAL A 445 -1.22 -8.49 -25.13
C VAL A 445 -2.30 -7.42 -25.19
N THR A 446 -3.54 -7.79 -24.90
CA THR A 446 -4.66 -6.85 -24.90
C THR A 446 -4.79 -6.14 -23.55
N VAL A 447 -5.47 -5.00 -23.54
CA VAL A 447 -5.79 -4.27 -22.28
C VAL A 447 -6.64 -5.16 -21.37
N GLU A 448 -7.45 -6.01 -21.98
CA GLU A 448 -8.35 -6.95 -21.33
C GLU A 448 -7.59 -8.05 -20.57
N ASP A 449 -6.42 -8.47 -21.08
CA ASP A 449 -5.59 -9.52 -20.46
C ASP A 449 -4.93 -9.05 -19.15
N VAL A 450 -4.64 -7.76 -19.04
CA VAL A 450 -3.87 -7.22 -17.89
C VAL A 450 -4.75 -6.48 -16.89
N ASN A 451 -5.73 -5.74 -17.36
CA ASN A 451 -6.68 -4.94 -16.56
C ASN A 451 -6.03 -3.96 -15.53
N ALA A 452 -4.77 -3.56 -15.73
CA ALA A 452 -4.10 -2.59 -14.87
C ALA A 452 -4.50 -1.14 -15.24
N LEU A 453 -5.74 -0.79 -15.00
CA LEU A 453 -6.40 0.40 -15.54
C LEU A 453 -6.23 1.67 -14.71
N HIS A 454 -5.61 1.60 -13.53
CA HIS A 454 -5.43 2.81 -12.70
C HIS A 454 -4.53 3.83 -13.38
N LEU A 455 -4.75 5.11 -13.08
CA LEU A 455 -4.24 6.23 -13.86
C LEU A 455 -2.88 6.77 -13.38
N ILE A 456 -2.33 6.28 -12.29
CA ILE A 456 -1.17 6.89 -11.61
C ILE A 456 0.05 7.07 -12.53
N PRO A 457 0.53 6.06 -13.29
CA PRO A 457 1.68 6.24 -14.18
C PRO A 457 1.43 7.29 -15.28
N LYS A 458 0.21 7.29 -15.85
CA LYS A 458 -0.14 8.27 -16.89
C LYS A 458 -0.25 9.70 -16.34
N GLU A 459 -0.80 9.88 -15.15
CA GLU A 459 -0.83 11.19 -14.48
C GLU A 459 0.58 11.72 -14.18
N LEU A 460 1.51 10.84 -13.79
CA LEU A 460 2.93 11.22 -13.63
C LEU A 460 3.53 11.66 -14.97
N SER A 461 3.30 10.91 -16.06
CA SER A 461 3.74 11.30 -17.40
C SER A 461 3.20 12.68 -17.79
N LEU A 462 1.89 12.89 -17.63
CA LEU A 462 1.23 14.15 -17.97
C LEU A 462 1.77 15.31 -17.12
N LYS A 463 2.07 15.06 -15.84
CA LYS A 463 2.70 16.07 -14.98
C LYS A 463 4.08 16.47 -15.48
N ILE A 464 4.92 15.50 -15.84
CA ILE A 464 6.26 15.77 -16.42
C ILE A 464 6.12 16.53 -17.73
N VAL A 465 5.23 16.08 -18.62
CA VAL A 465 4.97 16.74 -19.93
C VAL A 465 4.56 18.20 -19.71
N SER A 466 3.60 18.47 -18.80
CA SER A 466 3.16 19.84 -18.53
C SER A 466 4.30 20.75 -18.01
N LYS A 467 5.25 20.19 -17.24
CA LYS A 467 6.41 20.92 -16.74
C LYS A 467 7.43 21.22 -17.86
N ILE A 468 7.65 20.26 -18.76
CA ILE A 468 8.49 20.46 -19.95
C ILE A 468 7.89 21.57 -20.83
N GLU A 469 6.59 21.51 -21.10
CA GLU A 469 5.88 22.51 -21.88
C GLU A 469 5.96 23.91 -21.25
N ALA A 470 5.87 24.00 -19.93
CA ALA A 470 6.04 25.25 -19.19
C ALA A 470 7.50 25.74 -19.13
N GLY A 471 8.48 24.92 -19.50
CA GLY A 471 9.91 25.23 -19.35
C GLY A 471 10.39 25.17 -17.90
N GLU A 472 9.69 24.46 -17.04
CA GLU A 472 10.01 24.31 -15.62
C GLU A 472 10.78 23.02 -15.33
N ARG A 473 11.69 23.08 -14.37
CA ARG A 473 12.37 21.86 -13.89
C ARG A 473 11.42 21.05 -13.01
N PHE A 474 11.38 19.75 -13.27
CA PHE A 474 10.63 18.80 -12.45
C PHE A 474 11.29 17.43 -12.53
N ALA A 475 11.42 16.72 -11.43
CA ALA A 475 12.04 15.42 -11.41
C ALA A 475 11.16 14.39 -10.69
N VAL A 476 11.05 13.21 -11.27
CA VAL A 476 10.39 12.06 -10.69
C VAL A 476 11.41 10.95 -10.47
N TYR A 477 11.49 10.47 -9.23
CA TYR A 477 12.36 9.38 -8.82
C TYR A 477 11.48 8.23 -8.33
N VAL A 478 11.65 7.05 -8.90
CA VAL A 478 10.88 5.86 -8.54
C VAL A 478 11.84 4.74 -8.13
N VAL A 479 11.68 4.23 -6.93
CA VAL A 479 12.46 3.11 -6.40
C VAL A 479 11.57 1.88 -6.33
N VAL A 480 12.02 0.79 -6.95
CA VAL A 480 11.31 -0.49 -7.03
C VAL A 480 12.30 -1.63 -6.74
N PRO A 481 11.84 -2.81 -6.31
CA PRO A 481 12.71 -3.98 -6.24
C PRO A 481 13.23 -4.37 -7.64
N MET A 482 14.38 -5.05 -7.71
CA MET A 482 14.93 -5.53 -8.98
C MET A 482 13.98 -6.51 -9.69
N TRP A 483 13.30 -7.35 -8.88
CA TRP A 483 12.22 -8.25 -9.32
C TRP A 483 11.22 -8.45 -8.18
N PRO A 484 10.00 -8.88 -8.48
CA PRO A 484 8.99 -9.25 -7.48
C PRO A 484 9.45 -10.36 -6.54
N GLU A 485 8.80 -10.47 -5.37
CA GLU A 485 9.02 -11.59 -4.44
C GLU A 485 8.70 -12.93 -5.13
N GLY A 486 9.61 -13.90 -4.98
CA GLY A 486 9.49 -15.23 -5.57
C GLY A 486 10.65 -15.58 -6.50
N VAL A 487 10.56 -16.78 -7.09
CA VAL A 487 11.58 -17.28 -8.02
C VAL A 487 11.55 -16.44 -9.30
N PRO A 488 12.69 -15.80 -9.70
CA PRO A 488 12.70 -14.87 -10.83
C PRO A 488 12.19 -15.47 -12.15
N GLU A 489 12.45 -16.75 -12.41
CA GLU A 489 12.04 -17.46 -13.64
C GLU A 489 10.55 -17.85 -13.66
N SER A 490 9.84 -17.67 -12.56
CA SER A 490 8.41 -18.00 -12.50
C SER A 490 7.59 -17.11 -13.42
N GLY A 491 6.53 -17.69 -14.01
CA GLY A 491 5.66 -16.98 -14.94
C GLY A 491 5.03 -15.73 -14.35
N SER A 492 4.65 -15.74 -13.07
CA SER A 492 4.06 -14.61 -12.37
C SER A 492 5.05 -13.46 -12.19
N VAL A 493 6.30 -13.74 -11.79
CA VAL A 493 7.36 -12.73 -11.66
C VAL A 493 7.69 -12.12 -13.02
N GLN A 494 7.81 -12.94 -14.06
CA GLN A 494 8.09 -12.48 -15.42
C GLN A 494 6.95 -11.62 -15.99
N ALA A 495 5.70 -11.95 -15.71
CA ALA A 495 4.56 -11.15 -16.13
C ALA A 495 4.57 -9.74 -15.50
N ILE A 496 4.82 -9.66 -14.19
CA ILE A 496 4.92 -8.36 -13.49
C ILE A 496 6.09 -7.52 -14.05
N LEU A 497 7.24 -8.14 -14.31
CA LEU A 497 8.39 -7.44 -14.91
C LEU A 497 8.08 -6.90 -16.30
N ASP A 498 7.37 -7.66 -17.14
CA ASP A 498 6.93 -7.19 -18.45
C ASP A 498 5.95 -6.01 -18.35
N TRP A 499 5.00 -6.09 -17.44
CA TRP A 499 4.04 -4.99 -17.22
C TRP A 499 4.71 -3.72 -16.69
N GLN A 500 5.70 -3.85 -15.80
CA GLN A 500 6.51 -2.71 -15.37
C GLN A 500 7.31 -2.11 -16.55
N ARG A 501 7.94 -2.95 -17.38
CA ARG A 501 8.66 -2.52 -18.57
C ARG A 501 7.76 -1.72 -19.50
N ARG A 502 6.55 -2.22 -19.82
CA ARG A 502 5.57 -1.53 -20.68
C ARG A 502 5.13 -0.20 -20.09
N THR A 503 4.92 -0.15 -18.77
CA THR A 503 4.59 1.09 -18.05
C THR A 503 5.71 2.11 -18.18
N MET A 504 6.96 1.71 -17.95
CA MET A 504 8.14 2.58 -18.07
C MET A 504 8.34 3.07 -19.51
N GLU A 505 8.20 2.19 -20.50
CA GLU A 505 8.30 2.55 -21.92
C GLU A 505 7.26 3.59 -22.33
N MET A 506 6.01 3.44 -21.88
CA MET A 506 4.96 4.43 -22.10
C MET A 506 5.37 5.79 -21.54
N MET A 507 5.84 5.82 -20.29
CA MET A 507 6.22 7.08 -19.63
C MET A 507 7.43 7.74 -20.30
N TYR A 508 8.48 6.99 -20.59
CA TYR A 508 9.66 7.52 -21.29
C TYR A 508 9.34 8.03 -22.70
N LYS A 509 8.42 7.37 -23.41
CA LYS A 509 7.93 7.83 -24.72
C LYS A 509 7.21 9.17 -24.61
N ASP A 510 6.31 9.33 -23.64
CA ASP A 510 5.60 10.59 -23.41
C ASP A 510 6.58 11.74 -23.14
N VAL A 511 7.57 11.50 -22.27
CA VAL A 511 8.60 12.50 -21.93
C VAL A 511 9.47 12.83 -23.14
N ALA A 512 9.90 11.83 -23.91
CA ALA A 512 10.73 12.04 -25.10
C ALA A 512 9.99 12.87 -26.17
N LEU A 513 8.71 12.57 -26.40
CA LEU A 513 7.88 13.33 -27.34
C LEU A 513 7.68 14.79 -26.89
N ALA A 514 7.51 15.04 -25.60
CA ALA A 514 7.40 16.40 -25.08
C ALA A 514 8.70 17.20 -25.24
N ILE A 515 9.86 16.59 -24.96
CA ILE A 515 11.19 17.19 -25.17
C ILE A 515 11.38 17.55 -26.64
N GLN A 516 11.06 16.62 -27.55
CA GLN A 516 11.14 16.83 -28.99
C GLN A 516 10.19 17.95 -29.45
N ALA A 517 8.94 17.92 -29.04
CA ALA A 517 7.96 18.95 -29.42
C ALA A 517 8.33 20.34 -28.91
N LYS A 518 8.93 20.44 -27.71
CA LYS A 518 9.43 21.69 -27.13
C LYS A 518 10.72 22.16 -27.80
N GLY A 519 11.46 21.29 -28.53
CA GLY A 519 12.72 21.63 -29.19
C GLY A 519 13.88 21.90 -28.23
N ILE A 520 13.86 21.33 -27.02
CA ILE A 520 14.93 21.53 -26.02
C ILE A 520 15.95 20.40 -26.06
N GLN A 521 17.20 20.74 -25.69
CA GLN A 521 18.29 19.78 -25.55
C GLN A 521 18.25 19.20 -24.13
N ALA A 522 17.55 18.09 -23.96
CA ALA A 522 17.40 17.39 -22.67
C ALA A 522 17.28 15.87 -22.89
N ASN A 523 17.59 15.12 -21.84
CA ASN A 523 17.40 13.66 -21.81
C ASN A 523 16.14 13.33 -21.00
N PRO A 524 15.32 12.36 -21.38
CA PRO A 524 14.21 11.92 -20.55
C PRO A 524 14.60 11.59 -19.10
N LYS A 525 15.83 11.11 -18.86
CA LYS A 525 16.37 10.85 -17.52
C LYS A 525 16.64 12.11 -16.68
N ASP A 526 16.59 13.29 -17.27
CA ASP A 526 16.65 14.55 -16.50
C ASP A 526 15.34 14.80 -15.74
N TYR A 527 14.27 14.10 -16.13
CA TYR A 527 12.91 14.24 -15.58
C TYR A 527 12.38 12.98 -14.88
N LEU A 528 12.76 11.78 -15.36
CA LEU A 528 12.23 10.52 -14.87
C LEU A 528 13.35 9.49 -14.67
N ASN A 529 13.45 8.95 -13.46
CA ASN A 529 14.45 7.94 -13.12
C ASN A 529 13.82 6.79 -12.32
N PHE A 530 14.23 5.57 -12.66
CA PHE A 530 13.91 4.36 -11.92
C PHE A 530 15.17 3.77 -11.29
N PHE A 531 15.06 3.35 -10.04
CA PHE A 531 16.16 2.80 -9.25
C PHE A 531 15.75 1.50 -8.58
N CYS A 532 16.73 0.63 -8.37
CA CYS A 532 16.62 -0.54 -7.53
C CYS A 532 17.67 -0.48 -6.43
N LEU A 533 17.34 -1.00 -5.25
CA LEU A 533 18.27 -1.08 -4.13
C LEU A 533 18.98 -2.45 -4.12
N GLY A 534 20.22 -2.46 -3.71
CA GLY A 534 20.99 -3.68 -3.52
C GLY A 534 22.10 -3.48 -2.50
N ASN A 535 22.45 -4.55 -1.78
CA ASN A 535 23.53 -4.53 -0.81
C ASN A 535 24.66 -5.48 -1.23
N ARG A 536 25.88 -5.13 -0.84
CA ARG A 536 27.06 -5.97 -0.93
C ARG A 536 27.77 -5.96 0.43
N GLU A 537 27.75 -7.08 1.11
CA GLU A 537 28.28 -7.18 2.46
C GLU A 537 29.62 -7.91 2.46
N ALA A 538 30.69 -7.23 2.91
CA ALA A 538 31.99 -7.85 3.04
C ALA A 538 31.99 -8.94 4.12
N TYR A 539 32.89 -9.92 3.99
CA TYR A 539 33.08 -10.93 5.02
C TYR A 539 33.58 -10.29 6.31
N SER A 540 33.00 -10.69 7.43
CA SER A 540 33.45 -10.29 8.77
C SER A 540 33.83 -11.51 9.59
N PRO A 541 34.93 -11.48 10.36
CA PRO A 541 35.29 -12.57 11.28
C PRO A 541 34.16 -12.86 12.27
N GLY A 542 33.89 -14.17 12.50
CA GLY A 542 32.82 -14.60 13.41
C GLY A 542 31.42 -14.64 12.81
N GLN A 543 31.28 -14.39 11.52
CA GLN A 543 30.01 -14.61 10.82
C GLN A 543 29.55 -16.06 10.92
N TYR A 544 28.23 -16.27 10.87
CA TYR A 544 27.63 -17.59 10.80
C TYR A 544 28.25 -18.44 9.70
N SER A 545 28.69 -19.65 10.06
CA SER A 545 29.22 -20.64 9.13
C SER A 545 28.16 -21.70 8.89
N PRO A 546 27.56 -21.76 7.69
CA PRO A 546 26.50 -22.73 7.41
C PRO A 546 27.06 -24.15 7.33
N PRO A 547 26.35 -25.17 7.85
CA PRO A 547 26.80 -26.57 7.78
C PRO A 547 26.69 -27.17 6.37
N GLU A 548 25.87 -26.59 5.51
CA GLU A 548 25.64 -27.03 4.14
C GLU A 548 26.07 -25.97 3.13
N LYS A 549 26.07 -26.32 1.86
CA LYS A 549 26.28 -25.40 0.74
C LYS A 549 25.10 -25.48 -0.23
N PRO A 550 24.78 -24.39 -0.93
CA PRO A 550 23.87 -24.46 -2.07
C PRO A 550 24.41 -25.41 -3.15
N GLU A 551 23.50 -25.89 -4.00
CA GLU A 551 23.86 -26.69 -5.15
C GLU A 551 24.81 -25.92 -6.09
N PRO A 552 25.83 -26.59 -6.65
CA PRO A 552 26.75 -25.97 -7.59
C PRO A 552 26.00 -25.40 -8.81
N ASP A 553 26.59 -24.39 -9.44
CA ASP A 553 26.09 -23.74 -10.66
C ASP A 553 24.71 -23.07 -10.56
N THR A 554 24.23 -22.84 -9.34
CA THR A 554 22.97 -22.12 -9.08
C THR A 554 23.21 -20.62 -8.86
N ASP A 555 22.16 -19.81 -9.05
CA ASP A 555 22.20 -18.38 -8.70
C ASP A 555 22.41 -18.16 -7.21
N TYR A 556 21.97 -19.10 -6.39
CA TYR A 556 22.18 -19.05 -4.94
C TYR A 556 23.69 -19.09 -4.59
N ILE A 557 24.45 -20.03 -5.14
CA ILE A 557 25.89 -20.11 -4.88
C ILE A 557 26.61 -18.88 -5.46
N ARG A 558 26.19 -18.39 -6.64
CA ARG A 558 26.73 -17.15 -7.25
C ARG A 558 26.50 -15.93 -6.36
N ALA A 559 25.30 -15.79 -5.79
CA ALA A 559 24.98 -14.70 -4.85
C ALA A 559 25.81 -14.76 -3.57
N GLN A 560 26.04 -15.98 -3.04
CA GLN A 560 26.94 -16.18 -1.89
C GLN A 560 28.38 -15.77 -2.19
N GLN A 561 28.92 -16.20 -3.32
CA GLN A 561 30.29 -15.87 -3.74
C GLN A 561 30.47 -14.38 -4.00
N ALA A 562 29.51 -13.75 -4.66
CA ALA A 562 29.52 -12.32 -4.94
C ALA A 562 29.25 -11.48 -3.66
N ARG A 563 28.69 -12.11 -2.63
CA ARG A 563 28.24 -11.47 -1.39
C ARG A 563 27.34 -10.26 -1.65
N ARG A 564 26.48 -10.38 -2.66
CA ARG A 564 25.62 -9.31 -3.15
C ARG A 564 24.21 -9.85 -3.40
N PHE A 565 23.22 -9.06 -2.99
CA PHE A 565 21.82 -9.33 -3.29
C PHE A 565 21.01 -8.04 -3.39
N MET A 566 19.81 -8.11 -3.97
CA MET A 566 18.89 -6.99 -3.94
C MET A 566 18.37 -6.73 -2.52
N ILE A 567 17.93 -5.50 -2.28
CA ILE A 567 17.08 -5.16 -1.15
C ILE A 567 15.64 -5.13 -1.68
N TYR A 568 14.76 -5.91 -1.08
CA TYR A 568 13.36 -5.95 -1.48
C TYR A 568 12.61 -4.71 -0.99
N VAL A 569 12.33 -3.80 -1.89
CA VAL A 569 11.58 -2.58 -1.61
C VAL A 569 10.10 -2.90 -1.53
N HIS A 570 9.59 -3.09 -0.32
CA HIS A 570 8.16 -3.34 -0.10
C HIS A 570 7.40 -2.06 0.33
N ALA A 571 8.11 -0.96 0.53
CA ALA A 571 7.52 0.35 0.80
C ALA A 571 6.48 0.72 -0.26
N LYS A 572 5.46 1.47 0.14
CA LYS A 572 4.49 2.12 -0.72
C LYS A 572 4.37 3.56 -0.24
N THR A 573 5.25 4.43 -0.74
CA THR A 573 5.30 5.83 -0.32
C THR A 573 5.51 6.77 -1.50
N MET A 574 4.94 7.95 -1.39
CA MET A 574 5.21 9.06 -2.30
C MET A 574 5.48 10.33 -1.48
N ILE A 575 6.54 11.01 -1.81
CA ILE A 575 6.93 12.29 -1.20
C ILE A 575 6.97 13.35 -2.29
N GLY A 576 6.30 14.47 -2.06
CA GLY A 576 6.33 15.62 -2.94
C GLY A 576 6.55 16.92 -2.17
N ASN A 577 7.45 17.76 -2.65
CA ASN A 577 7.67 19.13 -2.14
C ASN A 577 7.88 19.28 -0.62
N LEU A 578 8.66 18.41 0.01
CA LEU A 578 9.11 18.47 1.41
C LEU A 578 8.00 18.50 2.50
N ILE A 579 6.70 18.50 2.14
CA ILE A 579 5.61 18.74 3.09
C ILE A 579 4.51 17.67 3.03
N SER A 580 4.55 16.75 2.07
CA SER A 580 3.55 15.70 1.92
C SER A 580 4.17 14.33 1.84
N ILE A 581 3.68 13.44 2.67
CA ILE A 581 4.08 12.02 2.68
C ILE A 581 2.80 11.21 2.52
N LEU A 582 2.76 10.38 1.49
CA LEU A 582 1.72 9.41 1.25
C LEU A 582 2.27 8.03 1.60
N LEU A 583 1.73 7.38 2.61
CA LEU A 583 2.12 6.04 3.06
C LEU A 583 1.00 5.06 2.74
N LEU A 584 1.35 3.89 2.21
CA LEU A 584 0.42 3.03 1.52
C LEU A 584 0.36 1.60 2.08
N SER A 585 -0.60 1.31 3.02
CA SER A 585 -1.14 -0.07 3.18
C SER A 585 -2.51 -0.14 3.90
N VAL A 586 -2.89 0.76 4.72
CA VAL A 586 -4.10 1.57 4.82
C VAL A 586 -3.56 2.97 4.59
N TYR A 587 -4.06 3.68 3.62
CA TYR A 587 -3.39 4.84 3.10
C TYR A 587 -3.55 6.02 4.03
N LEU A 588 -2.44 6.52 4.52
CA LEU A 588 -2.38 7.71 5.31
C LEU A 588 -1.73 8.82 4.49
N PHE A 589 -2.44 9.91 4.35
CA PHE A 589 -1.90 11.14 3.82
C PHE A 589 -1.64 12.09 4.98
N ALA A 590 -0.38 12.30 5.31
CA ALA A 590 0.02 13.19 6.37
C ALA A 590 0.59 14.48 5.77
N VAL A 591 0.01 15.61 6.14
CA VAL A 591 0.47 16.93 5.74
C VAL A 591 0.83 17.72 6.97
N LYS A 592 2.09 18.16 7.04
CA LYS A 592 2.50 19.16 8.03
C LYS A 592 2.27 20.55 7.46
N THR A 593 1.33 21.31 8.00
CA THR A 593 1.24 22.74 7.73
C THR A 593 2.32 23.44 8.54
N MET A 594 3.33 24.01 7.87
CA MET A 594 4.22 24.95 8.53
C MET A 594 3.42 26.25 8.75
N SER A 595 3.20 26.63 10.00
CA SER A 595 2.95 28.03 10.35
C SER A 595 4.25 28.78 10.10
N CYS A 596 4.23 29.74 9.16
CA CYS A 596 5.28 30.73 8.98
C CYS A 596 5.47 31.55 10.25
#